data_bfff953ebc50fdc4a07b369755827e7e
#
_entry.id   bfff953ebc50fdc4a07b369755827e7e
#
_cell.length_a   1.000
_cell.length_b   1.000
_cell.length_c   1.000
_cell.angle_alpha   90.00
_cell.angle_beta   90.00
_cell.angle_gamma   90.00
#
_symmetry.space_group_name_H-M   'P 1'
#
loop_
_entity.id
_entity.type
_entity.pdbx_description
1 polymer ?
#
loop_
_entity_poly.entity_id
_entity_poly.type
_entity_poly.pdbx_seq_one_letter_code
_entity_poly.pdbx_strand_id
1 'polypeptide(L)'
;MEKHIALLRGDGIGPEIVDSAVKVLEAIAEKFGHTFTFTRYLIGGAAIDETGNPLPQETIDGCLSSDSVLLGAVGGPKWDSQPANLRPEKGLLGIRAAMGLYTNLRPAKLYPALKDECPLRSDIVAQGFDLMMVRELTGGIYFGERGRREGQYGAEAYDTERYSVMEIERIARAAFDAARKRRKNVISIDKANVLETSRLWRETVHRIAQEYPDVTVSDMLVDNAAMQLVRRPSQFDVVVTSNMFGDILSDEASQITGSIGMLPSASLGATKRGLYEPIHGSAPDIAGQNKANPIATILSAAMMLRYAFDMADEADCIERAVDAALNDGLRTADIVGQSDIQPLTCTEMTGAILARL
;
A
#
# COMPACT_ATOMS: atom_id res chain seq x y z
N MET A 1 16.71 19.29 6.96
CA MET A 1 16.90 18.05 7.77
C MET A 1 17.71 17.05 6.97
N GLU A 2 18.50 16.21 7.64
CA GLU A 2 19.21 15.08 7.03
C GLU A 2 18.41 13.79 7.25
N LYS A 3 18.23 12.96 6.19
CA LYS A 3 17.54 11.68 6.26
C LYS A 3 18.21 10.64 5.36
N HIS A 4 18.35 9.42 5.90
CA HIS A 4 18.86 8.27 5.19
C HIS A 4 17.70 7.30 4.82
N ILE A 5 17.58 7.00 3.54
CA ILE A 5 16.49 6.19 2.98
C ILE A 5 17.07 4.92 2.35
N ALA A 6 16.63 3.76 2.82
CA ALA A 6 16.93 2.49 2.16
C ALA A 6 16.04 2.33 0.92
N LEU A 7 16.65 2.01 -0.20
CA LEU A 7 15.95 1.75 -1.46
C LEU A 7 15.93 0.25 -1.75
N LEU A 8 14.75 -0.33 -1.77
CA LEU A 8 14.49 -1.70 -2.19
C LEU A 8 13.85 -1.68 -3.57
N ARG A 9 14.66 -1.66 -4.63
CA ARG A 9 14.14 -1.54 -6.01
C ARG A 9 13.30 -2.75 -6.40
N GLY A 10 13.68 -3.96 -5.95
CA GLY A 10 12.96 -5.21 -6.20
C GLY A 10 13.00 -5.64 -7.66
N ASP A 11 11.84 -6.11 -8.15
CA ASP A 11 11.68 -6.85 -9.39
C ASP A 11 10.86 -6.07 -10.43
N GLY A 12 10.88 -6.52 -11.68
CA GLY A 12 10.03 -6.02 -12.75
C GLY A 12 10.15 -4.52 -12.99
N ILE A 13 9.03 -3.79 -12.87
CA ILE A 13 8.99 -2.33 -13.00
C ILE A 13 9.55 -1.59 -11.77
N GLY A 14 9.82 -2.29 -10.66
CA GLY A 14 10.29 -1.71 -9.41
C GLY A 14 11.47 -0.74 -9.57
N PRO A 15 12.54 -1.10 -10.31
CA PRO A 15 13.67 -0.21 -10.56
C PRO A 15 13.30 1.14 -11.18
N GLU A 16 12.45 1.16 -12.22
CA GLU A 16 12.10 2.41 -12.94
C GLU A 16 11.20 3.33 -12.13
N ILE A 17 10.26 2.77 -11.35
CA ILE A 17 9.35 3.58 -10.51
C ILE A 17 10.04 4.11 -9.24
N VAL A 18 10.98 3.35 -8.65
CA VAL A 18 11.80 3.84 -7.52
C VAL A 18 12.74 4.94 -7.95
N ASP A 19 13.43 4.78 -9.11
CA ASP A 19 14.29 5.82 -9.64
C ASP A 19 13.52 7.12 -9.97
N SER A 20 12.25 7.01 -10.36
CA SER A 20 11.33 8.15 -10.56
C SER A 20 11.02 8.85 -9.23
N ALA A 21 10.67 8.10 -8.18
CA ALA A 21 10.40 8.66 -6.87
C ALA A 21 11.65 9.29 -6.23
N VAL A 22 12.83 8.71 -6.43
CA VAL A 22 14.12 9.30 -5.96
C VAL A 22 14.35 10.67 -6.58
N LYS A 23 14.14 10.83 -7.90
CA LYS A 23 14.26 12.14 -8.57
C LYS A 23 13.32 13.20 -7.97
N VAL A 24 12.10 12.81 -7.64
CA VAL A 24 11.14 13.70 -6.99
C VAL A 24 11.59 14.06 -5.57
N LEU A 25 12.09 13.08 -4.80
CA LEU A 25 12.65 13.33 -3.46
C LEU A 25 13.88 14.25 -3.50
N GLU A 26 14.77 14.08 -4.48
CA GLU A 26 15.95 14.96 -4.70
C GLU A 26 15.51 16.40 -5.00
N ALA A 27 14.51 16.60 -5.87
CA ALA A 27 13.97 17.92 -6.18
C ALA A 27 13.28 18.58 -4.97
N ILE A 28 12.57 17.82 -4.16
CA ILE A 28 12.00 18.30 -2.89
C ILE A 28 13.08 18.67 -1.90
N ALA A 29 14.13 17.85 -1.78
CA ALA A 29 15.27 18.15 -0.90
C ALA A 29 15.94 19.47 -1.28
N GLU A 30 16.18 19.71 -2.58
CA GLU A 30 16.74 20.97 -3.08
C GLU A 30 15.80 22.15 -2.78
N LYS A 31 14.50 22.01 -3.10
CA LYS A 31 13.51 23.07 -2.93
C LYS A 31 13.33 23.52 -1.48
N PHE A 32 13.34 22.57 -0.52
CA PHE A 32 13.08 22.84 0.90
C PHE A 32 14.35 22.88 1.78
N GLY A 33 15.54 22.72 1.18
CA GLY A 33 16.81 22.78 1.91
C GLY A 33 17.06 21.56 2.82
N HIS A 34 16.73 20.37 2.32
CA HIS A 34 16.98 19.10 3.01
C HIS A 34 18.14 18.34 2.36
N THR A 35 18.65 17.33 3.06
CA THR A 35 19.64 16.39 2.54
C THR A 35 19.11 14.99 2.67
N PHE A 36 18.82 14.33 1.54
CA PHE A 36 18.45 12.92 1.51
C PHE A 36 19.61 12.08 0.96
N THR A 37 19.95 11.03 1.69
CA THR A 37 20.94 10.04 1.25
C THR A 37 20.24 8.71 1.00
N PHE A 38 20.69 8.00 -0.04
CA PHE A 38 20.02 6.78 -0.49
C PHE A 38 21.02 5.62 -0.54
N THR A 39 20.66 4.48 0.06
CA THR A 39 21.42 3.24 -0.07
C THR A 39 20.53 2.14 -0.66
N ARG A 40 21.03 1.45 -1.69
CA ARG A 40 20.31 0.38 -2.37
C ARG A 40 20.62 -0.97 -1.72
N TYR A 41 19.55 -1.76 -1.50
CA TYR A 41 19.66 -3.13 -1.01
C TYR A 41 18.82 -4.06 -1.89
N LEU A 42 19.22 -5.35 -1.92
CA LEU A 42 18.54 -6.38 -2.70
C LEU A 42 17.35 -6.97 -1.95
N ILE A 43 16.25 -7.22 -2.65
CA ILE A 43 15.07 -7.93 -2.12
C ILE A 43 14.38 -8.68 -3.26
N GLY A 44 13.61 -9.71 -2.91
CA GLY A 44 12.75 -10.42 -3.85
C GLY A 44 13.52 -11.31 -4.82
N GLY A 45 13.06 -11.34 -6.06
CA GLY A 45 13.66 -12.14 -7.13
C GLY A 45 15.06 -11.69 -7.50
N ALA A 46 15.32 -10.39 -7.51
CA ALA A 46 16.66 -9.83 -7.73
C ALA A 46 17.65 -10.32 -6.66
N ALA A 47 17.22 -10.42 -5.40
CA ALA A 47 18.04 -10.96 -4.33
C ALA A 47 18.26 -12.48 -4.48
N ILE A 48 17.26 -13.23 -4.90
CA ILE A 48 17.38 -14.68 -5.18
C ILE A 48 18.41 -14.92 -6.28
N ASP A 49 18.36 -14.17 -7.36
CA ASP A 49 19.28 -14.32 -8.48
C ASP A 49 20.74 -14.07 -8.10
N GLU A 50 20.98 -13.10 -7.22
CA GLU A 50 22.34 -12.71 -6.80
C GLU A 50 22.88 -13.54 -5.63
N THR A 51 22.01 -13.88 -4.65
CA THR A 51 22.43 -14.45 -3.35
C THR A 51 21.78 -15.80 -3.04
N GLY A 52 20.79 -16.24 -3.79
CA GLY A 52 19.98 -17.43 -3.47
C GLY A 52 18.96 -17.21 -2.34
N ASN A 53 18.82 -15.98 -1.81
CA ASN A 53 17.95 -15.66 -0.68
C ASN A 53 17.07 -14.45 -1.02
N PRO A 54 15.72 -14.52 -0.88
CA PRO A 54 14.84 -13.40 -1.18
C PRO A 54 15.01 -12.20 -0.25
N LEU A 55 15.65 -12.37 0.92
CA LEU A 55 15.92 -11.32 1.89
C LEU A 55 17.30 -11.53 2.55
N PRO A 56 18.38 -11.01 1.98
CA PRO A 56 19.70 -11.05 2.60
C PRO A 56 19.74 -10.32 3.95
N GLN A 57 20.58 -10.77 4.88
CA GLN A 57 20.76 -10.13 6.19
C GLN A 57 21.20 -8.67 6.07
N GLU A 58 22.08 -8.36 5.11
CA GLU A 58 22.50 -6.99 4.80
C GLU A 58 21.34 -6.06 4.52
N THR A 59 20.29 -6.56 3.80
CA THR A 59 19.08 -5.79 3.54
C THR A 59 18.30 -5.50 4.81
N ILE A 60 18.17 -6.49 5.70
CA ILE A 60 17.50 -6.30 7.00
C ILE A 60 18.25 -5.24 7.81
N ASP A 61 19.56 -5.38 7.94
CA ASP A 61 20.41 -4.48 8.74
C ASP A 61 20.40 -3.06 8.17
N GLY A 62 20.45 -2.94 6.84
CA GLY A 62 20.36 -1.68 6.12
C GLY A 62 19.02 -0.97 6.33
N CYS A 63 17.90 -1.69 6.23
CA CYS A 63 16.58 -1.13 6.48
C CYS A 63 16.40 -0.72 7.95
N LEU A 64 16.92 -1.50 8.90
CA LEU A 64 16.83 -1.20 10.32
C LEU A 64 17.73 -0.02 10.75
N SER A 65 18.82 0.26 10.03
CA SER A 65 19.70 1.41 10.29
C SER A 65 19.29 2.69 9.57
N SER A 66 18.37 2.61 8.60
CA SER A 66 17.86 3.76 7.85
C SER A 66 16.74 4.49 8.60
N ASP A 67 16.48 5.76 8.25
CA ASP A 67 15.33 6.51 8.77
C ASP A 67 14.00 6.00 8.23
N SER A 68 14.01 5.50 6.98
CA SER A 68 12.82 4.89 6.34
C SER A 68 13.22 4.04 5.13
N VAL A 69 12.25 3.33 4.57
CA VAL A 69 12.42 2.40 3.44
C VAL A 69 11.46 2.73 2.31
N LEU A 70 11.96 2.88 1.09
CA LEU A 70 11.15 2.97 -0.12
C LEU A 70 11.35 1.70 -0.95
N LEU A 71 10.25 1.00 -1.25
CA LEU A 71 10.25 -0.24 -1.99
C LEU A 71 9.49 -0.07 -3.32
N GLY A 72 9.98 -0.71 -4.38
CA GLY A 72 9.34 -0.76 -5.69
C GLY A 72 8.30 -1.87 -5.75
N ALA A 73 8.69 -3.02 -6.25
CA ALA A 73 7.81 -4.18 -6.37
C ALA A 73 8.59 -5.49 -6.22
N VAL A 74 7.90 -6.57 -5.86
CA VAL A 74 8.51 -7.88 -5.62
C VAL A 74 7.70 -8.96 -6.34
N GLY A 75 8.40 -9.96 -6.89
CA GLY A 75 7.79 -11.14 -7.50
C GLY A 75 7.86 -11.17 -9.01
N GLY A 76 7.46 -12.31 -9.57
CA GLY A 76 7.38 -12.54 -11.01
C GLY A 76 7.44 -14.02 -11.36
N PRO A 77 6.93 -14.42 -12.54
CA PRO A 77 6.76 -15.83 -12.94
C PRO A 77 8.09 -16.60 -13.02
N LYS A 78 9.21 -15.92 -13.16
CA LYS A 78 10.55 -16.53 -13.18
C LYS A 78 10.82 -17.37 -11.92
N TRP A 79 10.26 -17.00 -10.76
CA TRP A 79 10.53 -17.64 -9.47
C TRP A 79 9.35 -18.47 -8.94
N ASP A 80 8.29 -18.71 -9.73
CA ASP A 80 7.13 -19.50 -9.33
C ASP A 80 7.46 -20.95 -8.97
N SER A 81 8.51 -21.51 -9.58
CA SER A 81 9.00 -22.86 -9.33
C SER A 81 9.85 -23.00 -8.06
N GLN A 82 10.21 -21.89 -7.42
CA GLN A 82 11.01 -21.91 -6.19
C GLN A 82 10.21 -22.53 -5.01
N PRO A 83 10.89 -23.21 -4.08
CA PRO A 83 10.27 -23.63 -2.83
C PRO A 83 9.60 -22.46 -2.11
N ALA A 84 8.50 -22.70 -1.41
CA ALA A 84 7.68 -21.66 -0.79
C ALA A 84 8.46 -20.70 0.15
N ASN A 85 9.52 -21.17 0.78
CA ASN A 85 10.40 -20.36 1.65
C ASN A 85 11.42 -19.50 0.89
N LEU A 86 11.61 -19.76 -0.41
CA LEU A 86 12.53 -19.02 -1.28
C LEU A 86 11.80 -18.20 -2.35
N ARG A 87 10.49 -18.05 -2.26
CA ARG A 87 9.76 -17.17 -3.19
C ARG A 87 10.01 -15.69 -2.88
N PRO A 88 10.01 -14.80 -3.89
CA PRO A 88 10.23 -13.36 -3.71
C PRO A 88 9.37 -12.72 -2.62
N GLU A 89 8.08 -13.10 -2.53
CA GLU A 89 7.11 -12.58 -1.57
C GLU A 89 7.54 -12.85 -0.11
N LYS A 90 8.34 -13.89 0.13
CA LYS A 90 8.93 -14.14 1.46
C LYS A 90 9.90 -13.05 1.88
N GLY A 91 10.57 -12.42 0.92
CA GLY A 91 11.40 -11.24 1.19
C GLY A 91 10.58 -10.08 1.75
N LEU A 92 9.43 -9.79 1.11
CA LEU A 92 8.53 -8.72 1.54
C LEU A 92 7.91 -8.98 2.92
N LEU A 93 7.38 -10.20 3.14
CA LEU A 93 6.84 -10.58 4.45
C LEU A 93 7.91 -10.56 5.54
N GLY A 94 9.13 -11.02 5.22
CA GLY A 94 10.26 -11.03 6.12
C GLY A 94 10.70 -9.64 6.56
N ILE A 95 10.85 -8.68 5.63
CA ILE A 95 11.27 -7.32 5.98
C ILE A 95 10.20 -6.57 6.80
N ARG A 96 8.91 -6.76 6.49
CA ARG A 96 7.82 -6.21 7.29
C ARG A 96 7.84 -6.73 8.73
N ALA A 97 8.08 -8.03 8.90
CA ALA A 97 8.21 -8.66 10.21
C ALA A 97 9.47 -8.15 10.95
N ALA A 98 10.64 -8.09 10.30
CA ALA A 98 11.89 -7.61 10.89
C ALA A 98 11.79 -6.14 11.35
N MET A 99 11.08 -5.30 10.61
CA MET A 99 10.84 -3.90 10.97
C MET A 99 9.68 -3.72 11.97
N GLY A 100 8.94 -4.77 12.32
CA GLY A 100 7.79 -4.72 13.23
C GLY A 100 6.62 -3.90 12.68
N LEU A 101 6.38 -3.94 11.37
CA LEU A 101 5.34 -3.19 10.69
C LEU A 101 4.01 -3.96 10.76
N TYR A 102 3.02 -3.41 11.43
CA TYR A 102 1.72 -4.06 11.63
C TYR A 102 0.53 -3.31 11.04
N THR A 103 0.71 -2.04 10.67
CA THR A 103 -0.34 -1.20 10.09
C THR A 103 -0.01 -0.92 8.63
N ASN A 104 -0.90 -1.28 7.71
CA ASN A 104 -0.76 -0.89 6.32
C ASN A 104 -1.85 0.11 5.96
N LEU A 105 -1.44 1.32 5.64
CA LEU A 105 -2.31 2.41 5.20
C LEU A 105 -2.37 2.42 3.68
N ARG A 106 -3.57 2.29 3.11
CA ARG A 106 -3.84 2.29 1.67
C ARG A 106 -4.93 3.32 1.36
N PRO A 107 -4.59 4.56 1.04
CA PRO A 107 -5.57 5.56 0.60
C PRO A 107 -6.09 5.22 -0.80
N ALA A 108 -7.40 5.31 -0.99
CA ALA A 108 -8.06 5.19 -2.28
C ALA A 108 -8.93 6.42 -2.51
N LYS A 109 -8.45 7.32 -3.38
CA LYS A 109 -9.09 8.60 -3.71
C LYS A 109 -9.38 8.65 -5.20
N LEU A 110 -10.60 8.99 -5.58
CA LEU A 110 -10.93 9.28 -6.96
C LEU A 110 -10.48 10.70 -7.30
N TYR A 111 -9.51 10.82 -8.19
CA TYR A 111 -9.07 12.11 -8.72
C TYR A 111 -10.12 12.69 -9.66
N PRO A 112 -10.52 13.96 -9.52
CA PRO A 112 -11.52 14.57 -10.42
C PRO A 112 -11.15 14.45 -11.90
N ALA A 113 -9.86 14.54 -12.22
CA ALA A 113 -9.34 14.40 -13.58
C ALA A 113 -9.41 12.96 -14.14
N LEU A 114 -9.63 11.96 -13.30
CA LEU A 114 -9.72 10.53 -13.69
C LEU A 114 -11.14 9.96 -13.54
N LYS A 115 -12.15 10.81 -13.46
CA LYS A 115 -13.55 10.35 -13.30
C LYS A 115 -14.02 9.43 -14.43
N ASP A 116 -13.57 9.71 -15.64
CA ASP A 116 -13.96 8.96 -16.83
C ASP A 116 -13.28 7.58 -16.91
N GLU A 117 -12.20 7.38 -16.14
CA GLU A 117 -11.50 6.10 -16.02
C GLU A 117 -12.08 5.21 -14.92
N CYS A 118 -12.95 5.77 -14.06
CA CYS A 118 -13.62 5.01 -13.02
C CYS A 118 -14.67 4.07 -13.65
N PRO A 119 -14.64 2.76 -13.36
CA PRO A 119 -15.56 1.79 -13.98
C PRO A 119 -16.98 1.86 -13.40
N LEU A 120 -17.21 2.70 -12.39
CA LEU A 120 -18.51 2.83 -11.75
C LEU A 120 -19.46 3.70 -12.57
N ARG A 121 -20.75 3.57 -12.28
CA ARG A 121 -21.79 4.41 -12.87
C ARG A 121 -21.53 5.90 -12.59
N SER A 122 -21.85 6.76 -13.55
CA SER A 122 -21.60 8.20 -13.47
C SER A 122 -22.28 8.90 -12.28
N ASP A 123 -23.46 8.43 -11.83
CA ASP A 123 -24.15 8.96 -10.64
C ASP A 123 -23.41 8.64 -9.32
N ILE A 124 -22.67 7.54 -9.27
CA ILE A 124 -21.80 7.18 -8.15
C ILE A 124 -20.49 7.99 -8.21
N VAL A 125 -19.89 8.05 -9.39
CA VAL A 125 -18.65 8.81 -9.66
C VAL A 125 -18.81 10.30 -9.35
N ALA A 126 -19.98 10.87 -9.66
CA ALA A 126 -20.28 12.29 -9.43
C ALA A 126 -20.15 12.70 -7.94
N GLN A 127 -20.37 11.76 -7.01
CA GLN A 127 -20.24 12.02 -5.57
C GLN A 127 -18.77 12.11 -5.12
N GLY A 128 -17.85 11.53 -5.90
CA GLY A 128 -16.46 11.33 -5.51
C GLY A 128 -16.34 10.39 -4.31
N PHE A 129 -15.14 9.96 -4.02
CA PHE A 129 -14.81 9.22 -2.79
C PHE A 129 -13.34 9.41 -2.43
N ASP A 130 -13.06 9.33 -1.15
CA ASP A 130 -11.74 9.36 -0.55
C ASP A 130 -11.82 8.51 0.73
N LEU A 131 -11.25 7.32 0.68
CA LEU A 131 -11.23 6.39 1.79
C LEU A 131 -9.80 5.98 2.16
N MET A 132 -9.60 5.63 3.43
CA MET A 132 -8.34 5.09 3.94
C MET A 132 -8.58 3.66 4.43
N MET A 133 -7.99 2.69 3.76
CA MET A 133 -7.96 1.32 4.23
C MET A 133 -6.81 1.15 5.23
N VAL A 134 -7.13 0.72 6.45
CA VAL A 134 -6.19 0.39 7.52
C VAL A 134 -6.20 -1.13 7.69
N ARG A 135 -5.25 -1.78 7.03
CA ARG A 135 -5.09 -3.24 7.01
C ARG A 135 -4.12 -3.68 8.10
N GLU A 136 -4.51 -4.64 8.92
CA GLU A 136 -3.56 -5.35 9.78
C GLU A 136 -2.61 -6.17 8.91
N LEU A 137 -1.29 -6.17 9.21
CA LEU A 137 -0.28 -6.62 8.25
C LEU A 137 0.48 -7.87 8.69
N THR A 138 0.51 -8.22 9.98
CA THR A 138 1.42 -9.23 10.54
C THR A 138 0.72 -10.38 11.26
N GLY A 139 -0.61 -10.41 11.22
CA GLY A 139 -1.43 -11.47 11.79
C GLY A 139 -2.28 -12.21 10.76
N GLY A 140 -3.24 -12.95 11.26
CA GLY A 140 -4.24 -13.65 10.47
C GLY A 140 -3.72 -14.88 9.74
N ILE A 141 -4.42 -15.23 8.66
CA ILE A 141 -4.18 -16.47 7.91
C ILE A 141 -2.82 -16.50 7.19
N TYR A 142 -2.23 -15.34 6.87
CA TYR A 142 -0.93 -15.26 6.18
C TYR A 142 0.25 -15.64 7.10
N PHE A 143 0.06 -15.59 8.42
CA PHE A 143 1.09 -15.86 9.43
C PHE A 143 0.70 -17.04 10.35
N GLY A 144 -0.48 -17.61 10.17
CA GLY A 144 -0.96 -18.74 10.95
C GLY A 144 -0.26 -20.05 10.63
N GLU A 145 -0.53 -21.05 11.47
CA GLU A 145 -0.11 -22.43 11.23
C GLU A 145 -0.73 -22.94 9.93
N ARG A 146 0.07 -23.65 9.16
CA ARG A 146 -0.36 -24.23 7.89
C ARG A 146 0.29 -25.58 7.64
N GLY A 147 -0.35 -26.41 6.84
CA GLY A 147 0.21 -27.72 6.55
C GLY A 147 -0.55 -28.50 5.49
N ARG A 148 -0.02 -29.68 5.21
CA ARG A 148 -0.66 -30.73 4.42
C ARG A 148 -0.63 -32.02 5.17
N ARG A 149 -1.68 -32.83 5.04
CA ARG A 149 -1.80 -34.17 5.65
C ARG A 149 -2.65 -35.08 4.76
N GLU A 150 -2.59 -36.35 5.00
CA GLU A 150 -3.58 -37.30 4.48
C GLU A 150 -4.82 -37.28 5.37
N GLY A 151 -5.98 -37.09 4.74
CA GLY A 151 -7.29 -37.06 5.40
C GLY A 151 -8.22 -38.15 4.89
N GLN A 152 -9.45 -38.12 5.36
CA GLN A 152 -10.46 -39.14 5.01
C GLN A 152 -10.80 -39.13 3.50
N TYR A 153 -10.66 -37.99 2.82
CA TYR A 153 -11.01 -37.81 1.42
C TYR A 153 -9.79 -37.59 0.51
N GLY A 154 -8.59 -37.98 0.96
CA GLY A 154 -7.32 -37.79 0.27
C GLY A 154 -6.49 -36.68 0.88
N ALA A 155 -5.52 -36.16 0.12
CA ALA A 155 -4.63 -35.10 0.61
C ALA A 155 -5.41 -33.83 1.00
N GLU A 156 -5.20 -33.35 2.22
CA GLU A 156 -5.77 -32.13 2.77
C GLU A 156 -4.70 -31.07 2.98
N ALA A 157 -5.07 -29.81 2.77
CA ALA A 157 -4.26 -28.65 3.15
C ALA A 157 -5.07 -27.72 4.06
N TYR A 158 -4.39 -27.08 5.01
CA TYR A 158 -5.01 -26.11 5.91
C TYR A 158 -4.11 -24.90 6.15
N ASP A 159 -4.75 -23.75 6.34
CA ASP A 159 -4.18 -22.49 6.84
C ASP A 159 -5.06 -22.00 7.99
N THR A 160 -4.44 -21.61 9.10
CA THR A 160 -5.15 -21.18 10.31
C THR A 160 -5.17 -19.66 10.41
N GLU A 161 -6.36 -19.08 10.52
CA GLU A 161 -6.49 -17.67 10.90
C GLU A 161 -6.43 -17.53 12.43
N ARG A 162 -5.54 -16.65 12.91
CA ARG A 162 -5.40 -16.37 14.33
C ARG A 162 -5.11 -14.90 14.55
N TYR A 163 -5.84 -14.29 15.50
CA TYR A 163 -5.61 -12.96 16.02
C TYR A 163 -5.62 -12.94 17.54
N SER A 164 -4.71 -12.19 18.13
CA SER A 164 -4.71 -11.87 19.55
C SER A 164 -5.34 -10.50 19.80
N VAL A 165 -5.80 -10.27 21.04
CA VAL A 165 -6.31 -8.96 21.48
C VAL A 165 -5.30 -7.85 21.20
N MET A 166 -4.01 -8.06 21.50
CA MET A 166 -2.95 -7.07 21.29
C MET A 166 -2.82 -6.65 19.83
N GLU A 167 -2.89 -7.61 18.88
CA GLU A 167 -2.81 -7.32 17.45
C GLU A 167 -4.00 -6.49 16.97
N ILE A 168 -5.20 -6.79 17.47
CA ILE A 168 -6.41 -6.05 17.13
C ILE A 168 -6.40 -4.64 17.76
N GLU A 169 -5.96 -4.52 19.02
CA GLU A 169 -5.88 -3.21 19.69
C GLU A 169 -4.98 -2.23 18.96
N ARG A 170 -3.76 -2.65 18.58
CA ARG A 170 -2.80 -1.75 17.94
C ARG A 170 -3.29 -1.24 16.59
N ILE A 171 -3.94 -2.11 15.79
CA ILE A 171 -4.47 -1.70 14.50
C ILE A 171 -5.75 -0.86 14.64
N ALA A 172 -6.60 -1.15 15.62
CA ALA A 172 -7.77 -0.35 15.92
C ALA A 172 -7.36 1.08 16.30
N ARG A 173 -6.40 1.26 17.22
CA ARG A 173 -5.88 2.60 17.57
C ARG A 173 -5.35 3.34 16.36
N ALA A 174 -4.56 2.67 15.51
CA ALA A 174 -4.07 3.28 14.27
C ALA A 174 -5.21 3.79 13.37
N ALA A 175 -6.29 3.02 13.25
CA ALA A 175 -7.47 3.42 12.47
C ALA A 175 -8.23 4.60 13.10
N PHE A 176 -8.43 4.59 14.41
CA PHE A 176 -9.09 5.71 15.11
C PHE A 176 -8.25 6.99 15.06
N ASP A 177 -6.92 6.89 15.21
CA ASP A 177 -6.01 8.03 15.07
C ASP A 177 -6.00 8.59 13.63
N ALA A 178 -6.07 7.73 12.64
CA ALA A 178 -6.24 8.14 11.24
C ALA A 178 -7.60 8.84 11.03
N ALA A 179 -8.68 8.32 11.61
CA ALA A 179 -10.03 8.89 11.48
C ALA A 179 -10.14 10.28 12.12
N ARG A 180 -9.44 10.54 13.25
CA ARG A 180 -9.38 11.88 13.86
C ARG A 180 -8.83 12.96 12.93
N LYS A 181 -7.96 12.57 12.00
CA LYS A 181 -7.37 13.47 10.98
C LYS A 181 -8.22 13.57 9.71
N ARG A 182 -9.35 12.86 9.66
CA ARG A 182 -10.26 12.78 8.51
C ARG A 182 -11.69 13.14 8.94
N ARG A 183 -12.69 12.42 8.43
CA ARG A 183 -14.13 12.69 8.68
C ARG A 183 -14.66 12.05 9.99
N LYS A 184 -13.78 11.49 10.82
CA LYS A 184 -14.08 10.90 12.12
C LYS A 184 -15.08 9.73 12.07
N ASN A 185 -15.00 8.91 11.01
CA ASN A 185 -15.84 7.74 10.86
C ASN A 185 -14.98 6.50 10.57
N VAL A 186 -15.12 5.46 11.40
CA VAL A 186 -14.46 4.16 11.23
C VAL A 186 -15.51 3.10 10.90
N ILE A 187 -15.27 2.34 9.84
CA ILE A 187 -16.03 1.13 9.54
C ILE A 187 -15.12 -0.07 9.79
N SER A 188 -15.48 -0.88 10.80
CA SER A 188 -14.80 -2.14 11.09
C SER A 188 -15.37 -3.24 10.21
N ILE A 189 -14.50 -3.84 9.38
CA ILE A 189 -14.90 -4.89 8.45
C ILE A 189 -14.40 -6.24 8.95
N ASP A 190 -15.33 -7.19 9.07
CA ASP A 190 -15.09 -8.52 9.60
C ASP A 190 -16.04 -9.58 8.99
N LYS A 191 -15.99 -10.82 9.50
CA LYS A 191 -16.93 -11.90 9.19
C LYS A 191 -17.49 -12.53 10.48
N ALA A 192 -17.89 -11.70 11.45
CA ALA A 192 -18.29 -12.11 12.80
C ALA A 192 -19.51 -13.05 12.84
N ASN A 193 -20.35 -13.06 11.79
CA ASN A 193 -21.46 -14.01 11.68
C ASN A 193 -20.98 -15.46 11.48
N VAL A 194 -19.70 -15.70 11.12
CA VAL A 194 -19.16 -17.04 10.87
C VAL A 194 -17.89 -17.31 11.69
N LEU A 195 -16.91 -16.37 11.68
CA LEU A 195 -15.57 -16.60 12.21
C LEU A 195 -15.42 -16.16 13.67
N GLU A 196 -14.79 -17.00 14.49
CA GLU A 196 -14.50 -16.67 15.89
C GLU A 196 -13.47 -15.56 16.01
N THR A 197 -12.44 -15.54 15.15
CA THR A 197 -11.46 -14.46 15.06
C THR A 197 -12.11 -13.11 14.79
N SER A 198 -13.13 -13.07 13.95
CA SER A 198 -13.89 -11.86 13.63
C SER A 198 -14.81 -11.41 14.78
N ARG A 199 -15.31 -12.33 15.61
CA ARG A 199 -16.04 -11.97 16.85
C ARG A 199 -15.12 -11.28 17.85
N LEU A 200 -13.94 -11.86 18.10
CA LEU A 200 -12.91 -11.23 18.94
C LEU A 200 -12.46 -9.88 18.38
N TRP A 201 -12.32 -9.78 17.03
CA TRP A 201 -12.01 -8.53 16.34
C TRP A 201 -13.01 -7.44 16.68
N ARG A 202 -14.30 -7.71 16.45
CA ARG A 202 -15.40 -6.77 16.69
C ARG A 202 -15.46 -6.32 18.14
N GLU A 203 -15.42 -7.27 19.08
CA GLU A 203 -15.42 -6.99 20.52
C GLU A 203 -14.27 -6.06 20.90
N THR A 204 -13.06 -6.33 20.41
CA THR A 204 -11.87 -5.56 20.71
C THR A 204 -11.92 -4.16 20.10
N VAL A 205 -12.34 -4.02 18.83
CA VAL A 205 -12.50 -2.73 18.16
C VAL A 205 -13.51 -1.86 18.91
N HIS A 206 -14.66 -2.42 19.32
CA HIS A 206 -15.67 -1.69 20.09
C HIS A 206 -15.18 -1.25 21.48
N ARG A 207 -14.34 -2.07 22.12
CA ARG A 207 -13.72 -1.70 23.40
C ARG A 207 -12.75 -0.53 23.23
N ILE A 208 -11.91 -0.54 22.17
CA ILE A 208 -10.99 0.55 21.86
C ILE A 208 -11.75 1.82 21.45
N ALA A 209 -12.88 1.70 20.75
CA ALA A 209 -13.71 2.84 20.37
C ALA A 209 -14.14 3.71 21.57
N GLN A 210 -14.24 3.13 22.78
CA GLN A 210 -14.57 3.89 23.99
C GLN A 210 -13.48 4.92 24.38
N GLU A 211 -12.24 4.72 23.91
CA GLU A 211 -11.12 5.66 24.08
C GLU A 211 -11.20 6.85 23.08
N TYR A 212 -12.11 6.77 22.10
CA TYR A 212 -12.26 7.71 20.97
C TYR A 212 -13.70 8.23 20.84
N PRO A 213 -14.26 8.88 21.87
CA PRO A 213 -15.68 9.28 21.88
C PRO A 213 -16.05 10.31 20.79
N ASP A 214 -15.06 10.92 20.17
CA ASP A 214 -15.20 11.87 19.06
C ASP A 214 -15.21 11.20 17.67
N VAL A 215 -15.06 9.87 17.59
CA VAL A 215 -15.05 9.10 16.34
C VAL A 215 -16.23 8.13 16.31
N THR A 216 -17.02 8.15 15.24
CA THR A 216 -18.10 7.20 15.03
C THR A 216 -17.54 5.86 14.57
N VAL A 217 -18.04 4.75 15.12
CA VAL A 217 -17.70 3.40 14.69
C VAL A 217 -18.93 2.63 14.26
N SER A 218 -18.84 1.87 13.20
CA SER A 218 -19.84 0.92 12.74
C SER A 218 -19.20 -0.36 12.22
N ASP A 219 -19.96 -1.46 12.20
CA ASP A 219 -19.51 -2.74 11.67
C ASP A 219 -20.07 -3.01 10.29
N MET A 220 -19.30 -3.69 9.46
CA MET A 220 -19.80 -4.20 8.19
C MET A 220 -19.20 -5.58 7.91
N LEU A 221 -20.04 -6.53 7.49
CA LEU A 221 -19.54 -7.82 7.04
C LEU A 221 -18.75 -7.65 5.72
N VAL A 222 -17.68 -8.39 5.54
CA VAL A 222 -16.74 -8.24 4.41
C VAL A 222 -17.41 -8.42 3.04
N ASP A 223 -18.34 -9.35 2.92
CA ASP A 223 -19.13 -9.57 1.70
C ASP A 223 -20.04 -8.37 1.37
N ASN A 224 -20.64 -7.74 2.40
CA ASN A 224 -21.37 -6.51 2.20
C ASN A 224 -20.43 -5.34 1.86
N ALA A 225 -19.24 -5.27 2.48
CA ALA A 225 -18.25 -4.23 2.20
C ALA A 225 -17.81 -4.25 0.73
N ALA A 226 -17.52 -5.43 0.18
CA ALA A 226 -17.21 -5.59 -1.24
C ALA A 226 -18.33 -5.04 -2.14
N MET A 227 -19.59 -5.39 -1.85
CA MET A 227 -20.73 -4.83 -2.59
C MET A 227 -20.87 -3.31 -2.43
N GLN A 228 -20.61 -2.77 -1.24
CA GLN A 228 -20.76 -1.35 -0.94
C GLN A 228 -19.63 -0.49 -1.53
N LEU A 229 -18.41 -1.02 -1.69
CA LEU A 229 -17.31 -0.34 -2.39
C LEU A 229 -17.71 0.00 -3.84
N VAL A 230 -18.37 -0.92 -4.53
CA VAL A 230 -18.87 -0.69 -5.89
C VAL A 230 -20.13 0.17 -5.92
N ARG A 231 -21.03 -0.01 -4.93
CA ARG A 231 -22.36 0.61 -4.95
C ARG A 231 -22.39 2.01 -4.36
N ARG A 232 -21.62 2.26 -3.28
CA ARG A 232 -21.62 3.52 -2.53
C ARG A 232 -20.26 3.78 -1.85
N PRO A 233 -19.16 3.94 -2.61
CA PRO A 233 -17.81 4.15 -2.05
C PRO A 233 -17.71 5.41 -1.19
N SER A 234 -18.52 6.44 -1.44
CA SER A 234 -18.51 7.72 -0.71
C SER A 234 -18.86 7.60 0.79
N GLN A 235 -19.48 6.48 1.22
CA GLN A 235 -19.80 6.25 2.63
C GLN A 235 -18.56 5.92 3.48
N PHE A 236 -17.50 5.40 2.86
CA PHE A 236 -16.29 5.00 3.57
C PHE A 236 -15.38 6.20 3.83
N ASP A 237 -14.94 6.35 5.08
CA ASP A 237 -13.89 7.29 5.48
C ASP A 237 -12.63 6.51 5.85
N VAL A 238 -12.62 5.86 7.03
CA VAL A 238 -11.57 4.95 7.44
C VAL A 238 -12.16 3.55 7.59
N VAL A 239 -11.53 2.59 6.98
CA VAL A 239 -11.85 1.17 7.10
C VAL A 239 -10.76 0.49 7.91
N VAL A 240 -11.13 -0.27 8.94
CA VAL A 240 -10.19 -1.14 9.65
C VAL A 240 -10.59 -2.60 9.45
N THR A 241 -9.62 -3.44 9.09
CA THR A 241 -9.89 -4.85 8.80
C THR A 241 -8.66 -5.74 8.93
N SER A 242 -8.90 -7.05 8.97
CA SER A 242 -7.89 -8.10 9.05
C SER A 242 -6.99 -8.11 7.80
N ASN A 243 -5.91 -8.87 7.88
CA ASN A 243 -4.88 -8.93 6.84
C ASN A 243 -5.45 -9.34 5.47
N MET A 244 -6.08 -10.51 5.37
CA MET A 244 -6.60 -11.02 4.10
C MET A 244 -7.76 -10.18 3.55
N PHE A 245 -8.71 -9.79 4.40
CA PHE A 245 -9.83 -8.95 3.95
C PHE A 245 -9.34 -7.57 3.49
N GLY A 246 -8.36 -7.00 4.19
CA GLY A 246 -7.77 -5.73 3.81
C GLY A 246 -7.00 -5.79 2.49
N ASP A 247 -6.36 -6.92 2.20
CA ASP A 247 -5.69 -7.16 0.92
C ASP A 247 -6.70 -7.12 -0.23
N ILE A 248 -7.72 -7.96 -0.15
CA ILE A 248 -8.72 -8.11 -1.22
C ILE A 248 -9.51 -6.80 -1.43
N LEU A 249 -10.02 -6.20 -0.35
CA LEU A 249 -10.84 -4.98 -0.45
C LEU A 249 -10.06 -3.76 -0.90
N SER A 250 -8.76 -3.66 -0.57
CA SER A 250 -7.95 -2.54 -1.05
C SER A 250 -7.62 -2.65 -2.53
N ASP A 251 -7.46 -3.86 -3.06
CA ASP A 251 -7.27 -4.08 -4.49
C ASP A 251 -8.58 -3.79 -5.26
N GLU A 252 -9.74 -4.16 -4.73
CA GLU A 252 -11.03 -3.73 -5.24
C GLU A 252 -11.17 -2.21 -5.22
N ALA A 253 -10.84 -1.56 -4.08
CA ALA A 253 -10.84 -0.11 -3.97
C ALA A 253 -9.88 0.56 -4.97
N SER A 254 -8.79 -0.10 -5.34
CA SER A 254 -7.86 0.41 -6.35
C SER A 254 -8.51 0.50 -7.74
N GLN A 255 -9.26 -0.53 -8.13
CA GLN A 255 -9.88 -0.58 -9.45
C GLN A 255 -10.95 0.52 -9.62
N ILE A 256 -11.69 0.85 -8.57
CA ILE A 256 -12.69 1.92 -8.64
C ILE A 256 -12.08 3.34 -8.69
N THR A 257 -10.79 3.51 -8.42
CA THR A 257 -10.10 4.81 -8.61
C THR A 257 -9.61 5.05 -10.04
N GLY A 258 -9.71 4.05 -10.91
CA GLY A 258 -9.30 4.10 -12.31
C GLY A 258 -8.04 3.30 -12.63
N SER A 259 -7.07 3.20 -11.73
CA SER A 259 -5.88 2.35 -11.91
C SER A 259 -5.18 2.07 -10.58
N ILE A 260 -4.69 0.85 -10.43
CA ILE A 260 -3.82 0.44 -9.33
C ILE A 260 -2.48 1.22 -9.31
N GLY A 261 -2.05 1.75 -10.48
CA GLY A 261 -0.87 2.60 -10.63
C GLY A 261 -0.98 3.97 -9.95
N MET A 262 -2.16 4.30 -9.39
CA MET A 262 -2.41 5.54 -8.68
C MET A 262 -2.32 5.42 -7.16
N LEU A 263 -2.24 4.20 -6.61
CA LEU A 263 -2.41 3.98 -5.17
C LEU A 263 -1.10 3.72 -4.45
N PRO A 264 -0.72 4.65 -3.55
CA PRO A 264 0.40 4.47 -2.65
C PRO A 264 0.02 3.58 -1.46
N SER A 265 1.03 3.13 -0.72
CA SER A 265 0.83 2.55 0.60
C SER A 265 1.97 2.88 1.57
N ALA A 266 1.64 2.83 2.86
CA ALA A 266 2.58 2.96 3.95
C ALA A 266 2.40 1.79 4.93
N SER A 267 3.48 1.06 5.19
CA SER A 267 3.54 0.04 6.23
C SER A 267 4.24 0.62 7.45
N LEU A 268 3.51 0.74 8.57
CA LEU A 268 3.95 1.42 9.79
C LEU A 268 3.98 0.48 10.98
N GLY A 269 4.85 0.77 11.93
CA GLY A 269 5.00 0.04 13.19
C GLY A 269 4.87 0.95 14.42
N ALA A 270 5.50 0.54 15.52
CA ALA A 270 5.52 1.32 16.75
C ALA A 270 6.46 2.54 16.70
N THR A 271 7.35 2.60 15.71
CA THR A 271 8.28 3.73 15.48
C THR A 271 7.85 4.54 14.27
N LYS A 272 8.47 5.71 14.07
CA LYS A 272 8.25 6.52 12.85
C LYS A 272 8.80 5.87 11.58
N ARG A 273 9.78 4.96 11.71
CA ARG A 273 10.31 4.21 10.56
C ARG A 273 9.21 3.38 9.92
N GLY A 274 9.00 3.57 8.63
CA GLY A 274 8.04 2.82 7.83
C GLY A 274 8.65 2.25 6.56
N LEU A 275 7.89 1.41 5.89
CA LEU A 275 8.16 0.93 4.54
C LEU A 275 7.05 1.45 3.63
N TYR A 276 7.44 2.12 2.56
CA TYR A 276 6.55 2.81 1.63
C TYR A 276 6.68 2.20 0.25
N GLU A 277 5.58 1.79 -0.34
CA GLU A 277 5.54 1.03 -1.58
C GLU A 277 4.23 1.28 -2.32
N PRO A 278 4.18 1.17 -3.66
CA PRO A 278 2.91 1.14 -4.39
C PRO A 278 2.14 -0.14 -4.04
N ILE A 279 0.82 -0.14 -4.25
CA ILE A 279 -0.01 -1.34 -4.02
C ILE A 279 0.19 -2.39 -5.12
N HIS A 280 0.46 -1.94 -6.36
CA HIS A 280 0.61 -2.82 -7.53
C HIS A 280 1.85 -3.73 -7.44
N GLY A 281 1.82 -4.83 -8.19
CA GLY A 281 2.94 -5.77 -8.32
C GLY A 281 4.03 -5.32 -9.29
N SER A 282 4.87 -6.27 -9.69
CA SER A 282 6.08 -6.05 -10.49
C SER A 282 5.85 -5.88 -12.00
N ALA A 283 4.65 -6.15 -12.52
CA ALA A 283 4.26 -6.05 -13.92
C ALA A 283 5.37 -6.49 -14.90
N PRO A 284 5.77 -7.77 -14.88
CA PRO A 284 6.94 -8.26 -15.60
C PRO A 284 6.81 -8.14 -17.12
N ASP A 285 5.58 -8.05 -17.64
CA ASP A 285 5.24 -7.88 -19.06
C ASP A 285 5.67 -6.53 -19.64
N ILE A 286 5.72 -5.47 -18.81
CA ILE A 286 6.15 -4.12 -19.21
C ILE A 286 7.48 -3.70 -18.60
N ALA A 287 8.13 -4.56 -17.84
CA ALA A 287 9.40 -4.26 -17.17
C ALA A 287 10.50 -3.83 -18.16
N GLY A 288 11.21 -2.75 -17.85
CA GLY A 288 12.28 -2.19 -18.67
C GLY A 288 11.83 -1.51 -19.96
N GLN A 289 10.51 -1.35 -20.17
CA GLN A 289 9.95 -0.69 -21.37
C GLN A 289 9.64 0.81 -21.15
N ASN A 290 9.90 1.35 -19.97
CA ASN A 290 9.59 2.73 -19.61
C ASN A 290 8.09 3.09 -19.75
N LYS A 291 7.21 2.09 -19.52
CA LYS A 291 5.75 2.25 -19.63
C LYS A 291 5.02 2.33 -18.30
N ALA A 292 5.70 1.98 -17.20
CA ALA A 292 5.09 1.93 -15.90
C ALA A 292 4.61 3.33 -15.46
N ASN A 293 3.48 3.37 -14.74
CA ASN A 293 3.01 4.59 -14.08
C ASN A 293 3.83 4.80 -12.78
N PRO A 294 4.60 5.88 -12.62
CA PRO A 294 5.41 6.11 -11.43
C PRO A 294 4.62 6.76 -10.27
N ILE A 295 3.37 7.17 -10.50
CA ILE A 295 2.61 8.03 -9.58
C ILE A 295 2.42 7.36 -8.22
N ALA A 296 2.05 6.07 -8.17
CA ALA A 296 1.86 5.36 -6.91
C ALA A 296 3.12 5.37 -6.03
N THR A 297 4.30 5.15 -6.63
CA THR A 297 5.58 5.18 -5.89
C THR A 297 5.97 6.60 -5.47
N ILE A 298 5.73 7.60 -6.32
CA ILE A 298 5.92 9.02 -6.00
C ILE A 298 5.03 9.43 -4.83
N LEU A 299 3.75 9.03 -4.83
CA LEU A 299 2.82 9.27 -3.73
C LEU A 299 3.18 8.47 -2.46
N SER A 300 3.77 7.26 -2.61
CA SER A 300 4.32 6.51 -1.47
C SER A 300 5.49 7.26 -0.84
N ALA A 301 6.34 7.90 -1.65
CA ALA A 301 7.39 8.79 -1.14
C ALA A 301 6.82 10.04 -0.43
N ALA A 302 5.71 10.62 -0.92
CA ALA A 302 5.00 11.69 -0.21
C ALA A 302 4.46 11.20 1.15
N MET A 303 3.88 9.98 1.21
CA MET A 303 3.48 9.38 2.49
C MET A 303 4.68 9.19 3.43
N MET A 304 5.85 8.81 2.93
CA MET A 304 7.08 8.70 3.73
C MET A 304 7.47 10.06 4.33
N LEU A 305 7.47 11.13 3.55
CA LEU A 305 7.73 12.47 4.04
C LEU A 305 6.76 12.86 5.16
N ARG A 306 5.46 12.59 4.98
CA ARG A 306 4.40 12.94 5.92
C ARG A 306 4.45 12.13 7.22
N TYR A 307 4.61 10.80 7.12
CA TYR A 307 4.46 9.91 8.28
C TYR A 307 5.77 9.58 8.99
N ALA A 308 6.89 9.39 8.24
CA ALA A 308 8.17 9.09 8.84
C ALA A 308 8.94 10.35 9.27
N PHE A 309 8.84 11.43 8.50
CA PHE A 309 9.71 12.59 8.66
C PHE A 309 9.00 13.84 9.20
N ASP A 310 7.66 13.81 9.36
CA ASP A 310 6.81 14.97 9.74
C ASP A 310 6.96 16.16 8.77
N MET A 311 7.21 15.89 7.51
CA MET A 311 7.37 16.85 6.41
C MET A 311 6.04 16.97 5.63
N ALA A 312 5.04 17.62 6.22
CA ALA A 312 3.71 17.73 5.63
C ALA A 312 3.68 18.65 4.40
N ASP A 313 4.39 19.77 4.44
CA ASP A 313 4.40 20.75 3.36
C ASP A 313 5.11 20.19 2.10
N GLU A 314 6.17 19.41 2.29
CA GLU A 314 6.89 18.71 1.24
C GLU A 314 6.01 17.62 0.60
N ALA A 315 5.30 16.86 1.41
CA ALA A 315 4.34 15.86 0.93
C ALA A 315 3.20 16.51 0.14
N ASP A 316 2.61 17.59 0.65
CA ASP A 316 1.58 18.37 -0.04
C ASP A 316 2.09 18.96 -1.36
N CYS A 317 3.37 19.34 -1.44
CA CYS A 317 3.98 19.82 -2.67
C CYS A 317 3.96 18.74 -3.77
N ILE A 318 4.36 17.50 -3.42
CA ILE A 318 4.32 16.35 -4.34
C ILE A 318 2.88 16.05 -4.76
N GLU A 319 1.95 15.97 -3.81
CA GLU A 319 0.55 15.63 -4.08
C GLU A 319 -0.10 16.68 -5.01
N ARG A 320 0.18 17.98 -4.80
CA ARG A 320 -0.29 19.06 -5.70
C ARG A 320 0.34 18.98 -7.10
N ALA A 321 1.62 18.60 -7.21
CA ALA A 321 2.28 18.44 -8.51
C ALA A 321 1.68 17.29 -9.31
N VAL A 322 1.33 16.17 -8.65
CA VAL A 322 0.60 15.07 -9.26
C VAL A 322 -0.81 15.50 -9.70
N ASP A 323 -1.57 16.15 -8.81
CA ASP A 323 -2.90 16.69 -9.14
C ASP A 323 -2.85 17.62 -10.35
N ALA A 324 -1.87 18.53 -10.41
CA ALA A 324 -1.69 19.47 -11.52
C ALA A 324 -1.39 18.73 -12.84
N ALA A 325 -0.49 17.75 -12.83
CA ALA A 325 -0.19 16.97 -14.02
C ALA A 325 -1.43 16.24 -14.57
N LEU A 326 -2.24 15.65 -13.67
CA LEU A 326 -3.48 14.99 -14.06
C LEU A 326 -4.54 15.98 -14.59
N ASN A 327 -4.66 17.17 -13.97
CA ASN A 327 -5.59 18.21 -14.41
C ASN A 327 -5.20 18.80 -15.76
N ASP A 328 -3.91 18.83 -16.10
CA ASP A 328 -3.41 19.23 -17.42
C ASP A 328 -3.62 18.13 -18.50
N GLY A 329 -4.29 17.04 -18.17
CA GLY A 329 -4.63 15.96 -19.09
C GLY A 329 -3.49 14.97 -19.34
N LEU A 330 -2.40 15.01 -18.58
CA LEU A 330 -1.27 14.09 -18.74
C LEU A 330 -1.62 12.71 -18.20
N ARG A 331 -1.34 11.67 -18.99
CA ARG A 331 -1.75 10.28 -18.69
C ARG A 331 -0.65 9.29 -19.03
N THR A 332 -0.45 8.28 -18.21
CA THR A 332 0.27 7.06 -18.57
C THR A 332 -0.68 6.04 -19.22
N ALA A 333 -0.17 4.97 -19.77
CA ALA A 333 -0.96 4.00 -20.55
C ALA A 333 -2.11 3.35 -19.76
N ASP A 334 -1.96 3.18 -18.45
CA ASP A 334 -2.95 2.58 -17.54
C ASP A 334 -4.12 3.52 -17.18
N ILE A 335 -3.95 4.84 -17.38
CA ILE A 335 -4.94 5.87 -17.04
C ILE A 335 -5.32 6.76 -18.24
N VAL A 336 -4.98 6.36 -19.46
CA VAL A 336 -5.36 7.09 -20.67
C VAL A 336 -6.78 6.78 -21.14
N GLY A 337 -7.34 5.65 -20.69
CA GLY A 337 -8.69 5.20 -21.03
C GLY A 337 -8.94 5.06 -22.52
N GLN A 338 -10.09 5.52 -22.98
CA GLN A 338 -10.49 5.53 -24.39
C GLN A 338 -10.18 6.86 -25.10
N SER A 339 -9.37 7.74 -24.49
CA SER A 339 -9.00 9.01 -25.10
C SER A 339 -7.95 8.81 -26.21
N ASP A 340 -7.94 9.72 -27.20
CA ASP A 340 -6.92 9.76 -28.27
C ASP A 340 -5.58 10.37 -27.80
N ILE A 341 -5.39 10.54 -26.50
CA ILE A 341 -4.18 11.12 -25.91
C ILE A 341 -3.04 10.09 -26.05
N GLN A 342 -1.90 10.52 -26.57
CA GLN A 342 -0.68 9.72 -26.57
C GLN A 342 -0.21 9.54 -25.12
N PRO A 343 -0.14 8.30 -24.58
CA PRO A 343 0.28 8.08 -23.22
C PRO A 343 1.76 8.46 -23.00
N LEU A 344 2.03 9.07 -21.86
CA LEU A 344 3.39 9.36 -21.42
C LEU A 344 4.07 8.11 -20.94
N THR A 345 5.37 8.04 -21.18
CA THR A 345 6.26 7.06 -20.57
C THR A 345 6.48 7.36 -19.08
N CYS A 346 7.07 6.41 -18.34
CA CYS A 346 7.43 6.57 -16.94
C CYS A 346 8.31 7.82 -16.71
N THR A 347 9.34 8.00 -17.53
CA THR A 347 10.25 9.14 -17.44
C THR A 347 9.60 10.48 -17.83
N GLU A 348 8.71 10.49 -18.82
CA GLU A 348 7.98 11.70 -19.21
C GLU A 348 6.98 12.13 -18.14
N MET A 349 6.22 11.20 -17.53
CA MET A 349 5.34 11.51 -16.42
C MET A 349 6.13 12.02 -15.21
N THR A 350 7.27 11.41 -14.91
CA THR A 350 8.17 11.89 -13.85
C THR A 350 8.64 13.32 -14.13
N GLY A 351 9.07 13.62 -15.36
CA GLY A 351 9.46 14.98 -15.79
C GLY A 351 8.32 15.98 -15.69
N ALA A 352 7.10 15.57 -16.04
CA ALA A 352 5.92 16.40 -15.93
C ALA A 352 5.58 16.76 -14.47
N ILE A 353 5.74 15.82 -13.53
CA ILE A 353 5.55 16.06 -12.09
C ILE A 353 6.66 17.00 -11.57
N LEU A 354 7.93 16.72 -11.90
CA LEU A 354 9.07 17.57 -11.52
C LEU A 354 8.91 19.04 -11.96
N ALA A 355 8.38 19.26 -13.15
CA ALA A 355 8.13 20.62 -13.67
C ALA A 355 7.02 21.39 -12.92
N ARG A 356 6.29 20.72 -12.01
CA ARG A 356 5.17 21.28 -11.23
C ARG A 356 5.46 21.35 -9.73
N LEU A 357 6.61 20.85 -9.29
CA LEU A 357 7.10 21.04 -7.93
C LEU A 357 7.53 22.49 -7.72
#